data_74e018880d125f3fc4128f130ddb8571
#
_entry.id   74e018880d125f3fc4128f130ddb8571
#
_cell.length_a   1.000
_cell.length_b   1.000
_cell.length_c   1.000
_cell.angle_alpha   90.00
_cell.angle_beta   90.00
_cell.angle_gamma   90.00
#
_symmetry.space_group_name_H-M   'P 1'
#
loop_
_entity.id
_entity.type
_entity.pdbx_description
1 polymer ?
#
loop_
_entity_poly.entity_id
_entity_poly.type
_entity_poly.pdbx_seq_one_letter_code
_entity_poly.pdbx_strand_id
1 'polypeptide(L)'
;MNVLAFFWGLAEATLFFIVPDVLLTHLAIRNPQRASKACLWVLSGALIGGLVMYFWGVEDLKRAEEVLLEMPAIDLELLSSVENQVAESGATSLFLGPLMGRPYKTYSVYAGSTGVGLATFLLISVPARLGRFLILSWLTWWIAQKLLLTLDYKKKTFVWMAIWGSFYAWYFTYM
;
A
#
# COMPACT_ATOMS: atom_id res chain seq x y z
N MET A 1 -19.08 -1.91 3.00
CA MET A 1 -17.84 -2.54 2.51
C MET A 1 -17.02 -1.57 1.65
N ASN A 2 -17.62 -0.92 0.64
CA ASN A 2 -16.93 0.04 -0.24
C ASN A 2 -16.36 1.24 0.55
N VAL A 3 -17.14 1.79 1.46
CA VAL A 3 -16.72 2.90 2.34
C VAL A 3 -15.53 2.52 3.22
N LEU A 4 -15.57 1.30 3.81
CA LEU A 4 -14.44 0.78 4.59
C LEU A 4 -13.19 0.62 3.75
N ALA A 5 -13.31 0.10 2.53
CA ALA A 5 -12.19 -0.07 1.61
C ALA A 5 -11.56 1.28 1.22
N PHE A 6 -12.39 2.28 0.97
CA PHE A 6 -11.95 3.65 0.68
C PHE A 6 -11.16 4.25 1.85
N PHE A 7 -11.74 4.24 3.06
CA PHE A 7 -11.07 4.82 4.23
C PHE A 7 -9.82 4.04 4.63
N TRP A 8 -9.77 2.73 4.40
CA TRP A 8 -8.55 1.96 4.63
C TRP A 8 -7.43 2.38 3.68
N GLY A 9 -7.73 2.54 2.38
CA GLY A 9 -6.77 3.04 1.41
C GLY A 9 -6.28 4.45 1.73
N LEU A 10 -7.19 5.33 2.15
CA LEU A 10 -6.86 6.69 2.59
C LEU A 10 -5.92 6.67 3.81
N ALA A 11 -6.28 5.91 4.83
CA ALA A 11 -5.52 5.82 6.07
C ALA A 11 -4.12 5.26 5.84
N GLU A 12 -4.00 4.15 5.07
CA GLU A 12 -2.70 3.53 4.76
C GLU A 12 -1.80 4.46 3.95
N ALA A 13 -2.37 5.21 3.01
CA ALA A 13 -1.61 6.17 2.21
C ALA A 13 -1.21 7.44 2.99
N THR A 14 -1.71 7.62 4.21
CA THR A 14 -1.34 8.70 5.12
C THR A 14 -0.59 8.17 6.34
N LEU A 15 -1.30 7.92 7.43
CA LEU A 15 -0.69 7.66 8.75
C LEU A 15 -0.89 6.24 9.28
N PHE A 16 -1.58 5.36 8.56
CA PHE A 16 -1.84 4.01 9.02
C PHE A 16 -0.85 3.00 8.41
N PHE A 17 -0.42 2.01 9.18
CA PHE A 17 0.63 1.06 8.78
C PHE A 17 0.10 -0.28 8.26
N ILE A 18 -1.18 -0.63 8.53
CA ILE A 18 -1.74 -1.90 8.05
C ILE A 18 -2.18 -1.74 6.59
N VAL A 19 -1.56 -2.53 5.71
CA VAL A 19 -1.85 -2.48 4.28
C VAL A 19 -3.27 -2.96 3.96
N PRO A 20 -3.95 -2.34 2.99
CA PRO A 20 -5.29 -2.75 2.60
C PRO A 20 -5.34 -4.13 1.92
N ASP A 21 -4.18 -4.68 1.57
CA ASP A 21 -4.04 -6.04 1.05
C ASP A 21 -4.65 -7.09 2.00
N VAL A 22 -4.64 -6.84 3.31
CA VAL A 22 -5.32 -7.67 4.33
C VAL A 22 -6.81 -7.81 4.00
N LEU A 23 -7.50 -6.69 3.79
CA LEU A 23 -8.93 -6.70 3.43
C LEU A 23 -9.16 -7.32 2.05
N LEU A 24 -8.37 -6.92 1.06
CA LEU A 24 -8.54 -7.34 -0.33
C LEU A 24 -8.34 -8.85 -0.51
N THR A 25 -7.29 -9.41 0.10
CA THR A 25 -7.01 -10.85 0.05
C THR A 25 -8.07 -11.67 0.79
N HIS A 26 -8.61 -11.17 1.92
CA HIS A 26 -9.73 -11.84 2.59
C HIS A 26 -10.98 -11.92 1.70
N LEU A 27 -11.33 -10.82 1.04
CA LEU A 27 -12.46 -10.79 0.10
C LEU A 27 -12.24 -11.74 -1.08
N ALA A 28 -11.00 -11.82 -1.57
CA ALA A 28 -10.63 -12.62 -2.71
C ALA A 28 -10.79 -14.13 -2.47
N ILE A 29 -10.62 -14.63 -1.24
CA ILE A 29 -10.80 -16.05 -0.91
C ILE A 29 -12.15 -16.60 -1.43
N ARG A 30 -13.20 -15.78 -1.35
CA ARG A 30 -14.55 -16.15 -1.79
C ARG A 30 -14.90 -15.67 -3.19
N ASN A 31 -14.55 -14.44 -3.50
CA ASN A 31 -15.03 -13.78 -4.71
C ASN A 31 -14.04 -12.74 -5.22
N PRO A 32 -13.26 -13.07 -6.27
CA PRO A 32 -12.26 -12.17 -6.80
C PRO A 32 -12.88 -10.93 -7.44
N GLN A 33 -14.10 -11.00 -7.99
CA GLN A 33 -14.79 -9.84 -8.56
C GLN A 33 -15.17 -8.82 -7.47
N ARG A 34 -15.58 -9.30 -6.28
CA ARG A 34 -15.79 -8.41 -5.12
C ARG A 34 -14.48 -7.76 -4.66
N ALA A 35 -13.40 -8.53 -4.61
CA ALA A 35 -12.09 -8.01 -4.31
C ALA A 35 -11.66 -6.94 -5.34
N SER A 36 -11.82 -7.21 -6.65
CA SER A 36 -11.49 -6.26 -7.70
C SER A 36 -12.28 -4.94 -7.59
N LYS A 37 -13.58 -5.02 -7.25
CA LYS A 37 -14.37 -3.80 -6.98
C LYS A 37 -13.86 -3.06 -5.74
N ALA A 38 -13.47 -3.76 -4.69
CA ALA A 38 -12.88 -3.16 -3.49
C ALA A 38 -11.52 -2.51 -3.80
N CYS A 39 -10.71 -3.08 -4.71
CA CYS A 39 -9.45 -2.47 -5.17
C CYS A 39 -9.64 -1.06 -5.71
N LEU A 40 -10.73 -0.80 -6.45
CA LEU A 40 -11.03 0.55 -6.97
C LEU A 40 -11.34 1.53 -5.85
N TRP A 41 -12.05 1.12 -4.80
CA TRP A 41 -12.34 1.96 -3.65
C TRP A 41 -11.10 2.21 -2.80
N VAL A 42 -10.27 1.17 -2.57
CA VAL A 42 -8.96 1.33 -1.92
C VAL A 42 -8.07 2.28 -2.71
N LEU A 43 -8.01 2.11 -4.04
CA LEU A 43 -7.23 3.00 -4.91
C LEU A 43 -7.69 4.45 -4.78
N SER A 44 -9.00 4.70 -4.85
CA SER A 44 -9.54 6.06 -4.73
C SER A 44 -9.15 6.71 -3.40
N GLY A 45 -9.25 5.96 -2.29
CA GLY A 45 -8.78 6.43 -0.97
C GLY A 45 -7.28 6.66 -0.94
N ALA A 46 -6.50 5.73 -1.48
CA ALA A 46 -5.04 5.83 -1.52
C ALA A 46 -4.54 7.00 -2.37
N LEU A 47 -5.21 7.31 -3.49
CA LEU A 47 -4.86 8.49 -4.29
C LEU A 47 -5.13 9.79 -3.55
N ILE A 48 -6.25 9.90 -2.84
CA ILE A 48 -6.54 11.08 -2.01
C ILE A 48 -5.53 11.20 -0.87
N GLY A 49 -5.23 10.10 -0.16
CA GLY A 49 -4.18 10.09 0.86
C GLY A 49 -2.80 10.44 0.32
N GLY A 50 -2.46 9.88 -0.86
CA GLY A 50 -1.22 10.21 -1.56
C GLY A 50 -1.12 11.68 -1.94
N LEU A 51 -2.23 12.31 -2.38
CA LEU A 51 -2.30 13.74 -2.64
C LEU A 51 -2.05 14.58 -1.38
N VAL A 52 -2.65 14.19 -0.26
CA VAL A 52 -2.42 14.87 1.03
C VAL A 52 -0.93 14.83 1.39
N MET A 53 -0.31 13.65 1.30
CA MET A 53 1.12 13.49 1.60
C MET A 53 2.01 14.20 0.58
N TYR A 54 1.64 14.22 -0.71
CA TYR A 54 2.34 14.96 -1.75
C TYR A 54 2.38 16.47 -1.45
N PHE A 55 1.22 17.06 -1.18
CA PHE A 55 1.15 18.49 -0.85
C PHE A 55 1.84 18.80 0.49
N TRP A 56 1.79 17.89 1.45
CA TRP A 56 2.55 18.07 2.69
C TRP A 56 4.05 18.10 2.43
N GLY A 57 4.56 17.25 1.54
CA GLY A 57 5.96 17.28 1.10
C GLY A 57 6.33 18.57 0.36
N VAL A 58 5.39 19.19 -0.37
CA VAL A 58 5.60 20.50 -1.03
C VAL A 58 5.67 21.63 -0.01
N GLU A 59 4.78 21.62 0.99
CA GLU A 59 4.61 22.74 1.93
C GLU A 59 5.61 22.71 3.07
N ASP A 60 5.82 21.53 3.68
CA ASP A 60 6.69 21.37 4.86
C ASP A 60 7.27 19.94 4.91
N LEU A 61 8.30 19.70 4.11
CA LEU A 61 8.99 18.41 4.07
C LEU A 61 9.48 17.98 5.45
N LYS A 62 10.10 18.91 6.20
CA LYS A 62 10.70 18.60 7.50
C LYS A 62 9.65 18.09 8.49
N ARG A 63 8.50 18.75 8.53
CA ARG A 63 7.40 18.32 9.40
C ARG A 63 6.79 16.99 8.95
N ALA A 64 6.70 16.75 7.64
CA ALA A 64 6.24 15.48 7.11
C ALA A 64 7.19 14.32 7.49
N GLU A 65 8.50 14.53 7.42
CA GLU A 65 9.52 13.56 7.83
C GLU A 65 9.45 13.26 9.33
N GLU A 66 9.35 14.29 10.19
CA GLU A 66 9.20 14.12 11.64
C GLU A 66 8.02 13.20 11.98
N VAL A 67 6.87 13.41 11.35
CA VAL A 67 5.67 12.58 11.57
C VAL A 67 5.82 11.18 10.96
N LEU A 68 6.49 11.04 9.81
CA LEU A 68 6.76 9.73 9.23
C LEU A 68 7.68 8.88 10.12
N LEU A 69 8.67 9.49 10.77
CA LEU A 69 9.58 8.80 11.70
C LEU A 69 8.89 8.29 12.98
N GLU A 70 7.72 8.82 13.33
CA GLU A 70 6.91 8.29 14.43
C GLU A 70 6.17 6.98 14.05
N MET A 71 6.21 6.59 12.77
CA MET A 71 5.49 5.41 12.30
C MET A 71 6.36 4.15 12.37
N PRO A 72 5.73 3.00 12.69
CA PRO A 72 6.44 1.72 12.66
C PRO A 72 7.11 1.45 11.31
N ALA A 73 8.33 0.96 11.34
CA ALA A 73 9.13 0.58 10.18
C ALA A 73 9.47 1.72 9.20
N ILE A 74 9.45 2.96 9.66
CA ILE A 74 9.98 4.11 8.93
C ILE A 74 11.11 4.71 9.76
N ASP A 75 12.33 4.63 9.25
CA ASP A 75 13.53 5.18 9.85
C ASP A 75 14.23 6.17 8.91
N LEU A 76 15.29 6.79 9.38
CA LEU A 76 16.07 7.77 8.60
C LEU A 76 16.75 7.13 7.38
N GLU A 77 17.15 5.85 7.47
CA GLU A 77 17.78 5.15 6.35
C GLU A 77 16.76 4.93 5.22
N LEU A 78 15.55 4.50 5.55
CA LEU A 78 14.47 4.36 4.58
C LEU A 78 14.12 5.71 3.94
N LEU A 79 13.97 6.78 4.74
CA LEU A 79 13.63 8.10 4.22
C LEU A 79 14.71 8.62 3.27
N SER A 80 15.98 8.58 3.67
CA SER A 80 17.10 9.02 2.81
C SER A 80 17.22 8.16 1.54
N SER A 81 16.99 6.85 1.64
CA SER A 81 16.98 5.96 0.48
C SER A 81 15.86 6.28 -0.49
N VAL A 82 14.65 6.58 -0.01
CA VAL A 82 13.51 6.95 -0.85
C VAL A 82 13.73 8.32 -1.48
N GLU A 83 14.23 9.30 -0.74
CA GLU A 83 14.59 10.62 -1.25
C GLU A 83 15.55 10.52 -2.43
N ASN A 84 16.66 9.81 -2.26
CA ASN A 84 17.65 9.59 -3.32
C ASN A 84 17.03 8.90 -4.55
N GLN A 85 16.21 7.87 -4.34
CA GLN A 85 15.54 7.17 -5.44
C GLN A 85 14.58 8.09 -6.22
N VAL A 86 13.82 8.94 -5.53
CA VAL A 86 12.91 9.87 -6.19
C VAL A 86 13.70 10.96 -6.92
N ALA A 87 14.77 11.45 -6.33
CA ALA A 87 15.65 12.45 -6.95
C ALA A 87 16.35 11.90 -8.22
N GLU A 88 16.85 10.66 -8.16
CA GLU A 88 17.59 10.05 -9.28
C GLU A 88 16.69 9.49 -10.38
N SER A 89 15.62 8.80 -10.02
CA SER A 89 14.80 7.99 -10.92
C SER A 89 13.36 8.49 -11.07
N GLY A 90 12.95 9.50 -10.32
CA GLY A 90 11.64 10.16 -10.41
C GLY A 90 10.47 9.18 -10.55
N ALA A 91 9.86 9.20 -11.74
CA ALA A 91 8.70 8.38 -12.08
C ALA A 91 8.90 6.86 -11.88
N THR A 92 10.09 6.34 -12.16
CA THR A 92 10.39 4.90 -12.06
C THR A 92 10.39 4.45 -10.59
N SER A 93 10.95 5.26 -9.68
CA SER A 93 10.96 4.95 -8.26
C SER A 93 9.57 4.95 -7.65
N LEU A 94 8.70 5.86 -8.08
CA LEU A 94 7.28 5.91 -7.67
C LEU A 94 6.50 4.65 -8.07
N PHE A 95 6.88 4.02 -9.18
CA PHE A 95 6.27 2.78 -9.63
C PHE A 95 6.83 1.56 -8.89
N LEU A 96 8.16 1.42 -8.86
CA LEU A 96 8.83 0.21 -8.36
C LEU A 96 8.87 0.16 -6.81
N GLY A 97 9.08 1.29 -6.14
CA GLY A 97 9.28 1.32 -4.69
C GLY A 97 8.12 0.69 -3.91
N PRO A 98 6.85 1.12 -4.12
CA PRO A 98 5.71 0.51 -3.45
C PRO A 98 5.48 -0.96 -3.84
N LEU A 99 5.88 -1.40 -5.03
CA LEU A 99 5.83 -2.82 -5.43
C LEU A 99 6.86 -3.66 -4.68
N MET A 100 8.01 -3.08 -4.33
CA MET A 100 9.06 -3.74 -3.55
C MET A 100 8.79 -3.71 -2.02
N GLY A 101 7.62 -3.27 -1.60
CA GLY A 101 7.19 -3.30 -0.20
C GLY A 101 7.50 -2.03 0.61
N ARG A 102 8.05 -0.99 -0.03
CA ARG A 102 8.29 0.30 0.65
C ARG A 102 6.99 1.09 0.83
N PRO A 103 6.83 1.87 1.91
CA PRO A 103 5.61 2.61 2.17
C PRO A 103 5.32 3.65 1.08
N TYR A 104 4.13 3.61 0.47
CA TYR A 104 3.73 4.54 -0.58
C TYR A 104 3.73 6.00 -0.12
N LYS A 105 3.38 6.25 1.13
CA LYS A 105 3.34 7.59 1.72
C LYS A 105 4.71 8.31 1.68
N THR A 106 5.81 7.60 1.87
CA THR A 106 7.16 8.19 1.78
C THR A 106 7.45 8.67 0.37
N TYR A 107 7.12 7.85 -0.64
CA TYR A 107 7.25 8.26 -2.05
C TYR A 107 6.35 9.44 -2.39
N SER A 108 5.16 9.54 -1.80
CA SER A 108 4.24 10.67 -2.03
C SER A 108 4.82 11.97 -1.49
N VAL A 109 5.40 11.97 -0.29
CA VAL A 109 6.05 13.13 0.31
C VAL A 109 7.23 13.59 -0.54
N TYR A 110 8.14 12.68 -0.88
CA TYR A 110 9.31 13.04 -1.67
C TYR A 110 9.00 13.39 -3.12
N ALA A 111 7.94 12.85 -3.72
CA ALA A 111 7.48 13.31 -5.03
C ALA A 111 7.06 14.78 -5.00
N GLY A 112 6.42 15.22 -3.91
CA GLY A 112 6.07 16.61 -3.71
C GLY A 112 7.30 17.51 -3.54
N SER A 113 8.21 17.15 -2.64
CA SER A 113 9.38 17.98 -2.30
C SER A 113 10.41 18.06 -3.43
N THR A 114 10.59 17.00 -4.23
CA THR A 114 11.54 16.96 -5.36
C THR A 114 10.98 17.55 -6.65
N GLY A 115 9.73 18.02 -6.66
CA GLY A 115 9.12 18.68 -7.81
C GLY A 115 8.66 17.72 -8.91
N VAL A 116 8.42 16.45 -8.61
CA VAL A 116 7.74 15.54 -9.54
C VAL A 116 6.35 16.08 -9.82
N GLY A 117 6.03 16.36 -11.09
CA GLY A 117 4.74 16.95 -11.45
C GLY A 117 3.55 16.13 -10.97
N LEU A 118 2.52 16.80 -10.44
CA LEU A 118 1.32 16.17 -9.88
C LEU A 118 0.65 15.17 -10.84
N ALA A 119 0.56 15.52 -12.13
CA ALA A 119 0.01 14.65 -13.15
C ALA A 119 0.83 13.36 -13.30
N THR A 120 2.16 13.46 -13.31
CA THR A 120 3.08 12.33 -13.38
C THR A 120 2.92 11.43 -12.14
N PHE A 121 2.88 12.04 -10.95
CA PHE A 121 2.65 11.33 -9.69
C PHE A 121 1.36 10.51 -9.74
N LEU A 122 0.22 11.10 -10.15
CA LEU A 122 -1.07 10.40 -10.23
C LEU A 122 -1.08 9.32 -11.30
N LEU A 123 -0.56 9.62 -12.51
CA LEU A 123 -0.52 8.66 -13.62
C LEU A 123 0.27 7.41 -13.28
N ILE A 124 1.32 7.53 -12.46
CA ILE A 124 2.14 6.39 -12.04
C ILE A 124 1.55 5.68 -10.83
N SER A 125 1.00 6.44 -9.88
CA SER A 125 0.38 5.86 -8.67
C SER A 125 -0.79 4.94 -9.01
N VAL A 126 -1.59 5.27 -10.03
CA VAL A 126 -2.74 4.45 -10.43
C VAL A 126 -2.30 3.03 -10.83
N PRO A 127 -1.47 2.81 -11.87
CA PRO A 127 -1.09 1.46 -12.28
C PRO A 127 -0.24 0.74 -11.21
N ALA A 128 0.64 1.44 -10.49
CA ALA A 128 1.46 0.84 -9.44
C ALA A 128 0.60 0.25 -8.32
N ARG A 129 -0.35 1.01 -7.81
CA ARG A 129 -1.22 0.59 -6.70
C ARG A 129 -2.28 -0.41 -7.16
N LEU A 130 -3.00 -0.09 -8.25
CA LEU A 130 -4.06 -0.96 -8.76
C LEU A 130 -3.52 -2.30 -9.21
N GLY A 131 -2.39 -2.31 -9.93
CA GLY A 131 -1.72 -3.53 -10.38
C GLY A 131 -1.38 -4.45 -9.21
N ARG A 132 -0.74 -3.91 -8.17
CA ARG A 132 -0.42 -4.65 -6.93
C ARG A 132 -1.68 -5.25 -6.29
N PHE A 133 -2.72 -4.44 -6.08
CA PHE A 133 -3.95 -4.88 -5.43
C PHE A 133 -4.65 -6.00 -6.21
N LEU A 134 -4.74 -5.85 -7.54
CA LEU A 134 -5.35 -6.86 -8.40
C LEU A 134 -4.54 -8.15 -8.43
N ILE A 135 -3.21 -8.06 -8.62
CA ILE A 135 -2.33 -9.24 -8.65
C ILE A 135 -2.47 -10.04 -7.35
N LEU A 136 -2.35 -9.38 -6.19
CA LEU A 136 -2.47 -10.05 -4.89
C LEU A 136 -3.85 -10.66 -4.67
N SER A 137 -4.91 -9.95 -5.06
CA SER A 137 -6.28 -10.45 -4.92
C SER A 137 -6.53 -11.68 -5.79
N TRP A 138 -6.14 -11.65 -7.06
CA TRP A 138 -6.33 -12.77 -7.98
C TRP A 138 -5.42 -13.95 -7.65
N LEU A 139 -4.19 -13.69 -7.23
CA LEU A 139 -3.27 -14.73 -6.75
C LEU A 139 -3.81 -15.43 -5.51
N THR A 140 -4.33 -14.67 -4.54
CA THR A 140 -4.96 -15.23 -3.34
C THR A 140 -6.16 -16.10 -3.69
N TRP A 141 -7.02 -15.62 -4.58
CA TRP A 141 -8.16 -16.42 -5.05
C TRP A 141 -7.69 -17.71 -5.74
N TRP A 142 -6.71 -17.62 -6.63
CA TRP A 142 -6.15 -18.77 -7.33
C TRP A 142 -5.59 -19.81 -6.36
N ILE A 143 -4.79 -19.39 -5.39
CA ILE A 143 -4.26 -20.25 -4.32
C ILE A 143 -5.41 -20.90 -3.55
N ALA A 144 -6.40 -20.11 -3.12
CA ALA A 144 -7.55 -20.61 -2.36
C ALA A 144 -8.39 -21.62 -3.14
N GLN A 145 -8.47 -21.50 -4.48
CA GLN A 145 -9.29 -22.37 -5.34
C GLN A 145 -8.52 -23.55 -5.94
N LYS A 146 -7.21 -23.48 -6.03
CA LYS A 146 -6.39 -24.52 -6.68
C LYS A 146 -5.52 -25.31 -5.71
N LEU A 147 -4.88 -24.64 -4.75
CA LEU A 147 -3.97 -25.29 -3.81
C LEU A 147 -4.68 -25.70 -2.51
N LEU A 148 -5.70 -24.96 -2.08
CA LEU A 148 -6.43 -25.23 -0.86
C LEU A 148 -7.83 -25.81 -1.13
N LEU A 149 -7.98 -26.58 -2.21
CA LEU A 149 -9.27 -27.17 -2.64
C LEU A 149 -9.98 -27.97 -1.55
N THR A 150 -9.22 -28.76 -0.78
CA THR A 150 -9.74 -29.66 0.26
C THR A 150 -10.18 -28.94 1.52
N LEU A 151 -9.83 -27.66 1.67
CA LEU A 151 -10.17 -26.86 2.84
C LEU A 151 -11.51 -26.15 2.65
N ASP A 152 -12.33 -26.20 3.69
CA ASP A 152 -13.54 -25.38 3.78
C ASP A 152 -13.17 -23.88 3.97
N TYR A 153 -14.17 -23.02 3.82
CA TYR A 153 -13.93 -21.58 3.93
C TYR A 153 -13.35 -21.16 5.30
N LYS A 154 -13.78 -21.79 6.40
CA LYS A 154 -13.29 -21.45 7.74
C LYS A 154 -11.81 -21.75 7.87
N LYS A 155 -11.36 -22.91 7.35
CA LYS A 155 -9.95 -23.30 7.36
C LYS A 155 -9.11 -22.39 6.45
N LYS A 156 -9.62 -22.03 5.26
CA LYS A 156 -8.96 -21.02 4.38
C LYS A 156 -8.77 -19.69 5.06
N THR A 157 -9.81 -19.22 5.77
CA THR A 157 -9.73 -17.96 6.55
C THR A 157 -8.73 -18.08 7.70
N PHE A 158 -8.65 -19.23 8.36
CA PHE A 158 -7.67 -19.47 9.41
C PHE A 158 -6.23 -19.43 8.87
N VAL A 159 -5.97 -20.08 7.74
CA VAL A 159 -4.67 -20.01 7.06
C VAL A 159 -4.32 -18.57 6.68
N TRP A 160 -5.28 -17.83 6.14
CA TRP A 160 -5.12 -16.40 5.83
C TRP A 160 -4.77 -15.58 7.09
N MET A 161 -5.49 -15.80 8.22
CA MET A 161 -5.18 -15.14 9.50
C MET A 161 -3.78 -15.50 10.00
N ALA A 162 -3.38 -16.76 9.89
CA ALA A 162 -2.05 -17.21 10.30
C ALA A 162 -0.95 -16.53 9.48
N ILE A 163 -1.12 -16.41 8.16
CA ILE A 163 -0.15 -15.75 7.27
C ILE A 163 -0.01 -14.27 7.64
N TRP A 164 -1.11 -13.53 7.70
CA TRP A 164 -1.05 -12.10 8.03
C TRP A 164 -0.63 -11.85 9.49
N GLY A 165 -1.06 -12.69 10.42
CA GLY A 165 -0.64 -12.63 11.81
C GLY A 165 0.86 -12.86 11.97
N SER A 166 1.42 -13.87 11.30
CA SER A 166 2.86 -14.12 11.29
C SER A 166 3.65 -12.98 10.63
N PHE A 167 3.12 -12.43 9.52
CA PHE A 167 3.73 -11.29 8.86
C PHE A 167 3.81 -10.08 9.78
N TYR A 168 2.70 -9.69 10.44
CA TYR A 168 2.71 -8.54 11.33
C TYR A 168 3.45 -8.81 12.64
N ALA A 169 3.45 -10.04 13.16
CA ALA A 169 4.28 -10.40 14.29
C ALA A 169 5.77 -10.22 13.97
N TRP A 170 6.22 -10.67 12.80
CA TRP A 170 7.57 -10.46 12.32
C TRP A 170 7.85 -8.97 12.09
N TYR A 171 6.94 -8.26 11.42
CA TYR A 171 7.06 -6.83 11.10
C TYR A 171 7.31 -5.98 12.37
N PHE A 172 6.52 -6.18 13.43
CA PHE A 172 6.69 -5.44 14.68
C PHE A 172 7.85 -5.91 15.58
N THR A 173 8.46 -7.06 15.27
CA THR A 173 9.61 -7.55 16.04
C THR A 173 10.92 -7.08 15.45
N TYR A 174 10.99 -6.88 14.14
CA TYR A 174 12.25 -6.63 13.42
C TYR A 174 12.30 -5.26 12.73
N MET A 175 11.22 -4.51 12.73
CA MET A 175 11.14 -3.16 12.20
C MET A 175 10.60 -2.18 13.27
#